data_1ca2a48a4cb02d46af3e2a5b0660853b
#
_entry.id   1ca2a48a4cb02d46af3e2a5b0660853b
#
_cell.length_a   1.000
_cell.length_b   1.000
_cell.length_c   1.000
_cell.angle_alpha   90.00
_cell.angle_beta   90.00
_cell.angle_gamma   90.00
#
_symmetry.space_group_name_H-M   'P 1'
#
loop_
_entity.id
_entity.type
_entity.pdbx_description
1 polymer ?
#
loop_
_entity_poly.entity_id
_entity_poly.type
_entity_poly.pdbx_seq_one_letter_code
_entity_poly.pdbx_strand_id
1 'polypeptide(L)'
;MIPLIISDDTLTTMPDNTAAKLHGRHECLGKTQATRPSQTSRKKAYKHNVLAQPFLKWAGGKRQLLPAIKEYVPQKFGQYYEPFVGAGAVLFSLQPKKSVINDTNSELINCYRVIKDNPEELLELCQQHQEKNSKEHYYWLREQDRKDDFKDKSPQERAARIIYLNKTCFNGLFRVNSSGQFNVPYGNYANPVIADPAVIRSVSAYLNRRDVKIIEGDFAKAVATARKGAFIYFDPPYHPISDTSSFTGYSVNGFGEEEQIRLKELCDKLTKRGCQVLVSNSSATFIKELYSDPNYEIVEVKASRAINAVASKRGRINELLIHNRYDRKQVKE
;
A
#
# COMPACT_ATOMS: atom_id res chain seq x y z
N MET A 1 -40.76 -20.59 -33.39
CA MET A 1 -40.82 -20.45 -34.84
C MET A 1 -39.53 -19.84 -35.33
N ILE A 2 -38.72 -20.66 -35.97
CA ILE A 2 -37.51 -20.37 -36.77
C ILE A 2 -38.01 -20.17 -38.20
N PRO A 3 -37.41 -19.40 -39.10
CA PRO A 3 -36.19 -19.76 -39.81
C PRO A 3 -35.21 -18.56 -40.02
N LEU A 4 -33.89 -18.74 -40.03
CA LEU A 4 -32.92 -19.31 -40.98
C LEU A 4 -33.08 -18.87 -42.46
N ILE A 5 -31.95 -18.42 -43.04
CA ILE A 5 -31.41 -18.66 -44.41
C ILE A 5 -30.34 -17.54 -44.64
N ILE A 6 -29.03 -17.79 -44.69
CA ILE A 6 -28.08 -18.45 -45.60
C ILE A 6 -27.81 -17.64 -46.89
N SER A 7 -26.53 -17.50 -47.18
CA SER A 7 -25.67 -17.63 -48.39
C SER A 7 -25.26 -16.30 -49.05
N ASP A 8 -24.17 -16.11 -49.78
CA ASP A 8 -23.00 -16.92 -50.15
C ASP A 8 -21.95 -15.98 -50.80
N ASP A 9 -20.71 -16.41 -50.71
CA ASP A 9 -19.59 -16.29 -51.65
C ASP A 9 -19.47 -15.15 -52.68
N THR A 10 -18.22 -14.59 -52.74
CA THR A 10 -17.41 -14.75 -53.98
C THR A 10 -15.94 -14.42 -53.77
N LEU A 11 -15.10 -15.39 -54.12
CA LEU A 11 -13.66 -15.29 -54.44
C LEU A 11 -13.41 -14.43 -55.68
N THR A 12 -12.24 -13.73 -55.74
CA THR A 12 -11.49 -13.56 -57.03
C THR A 12 -9.98 -13.28 -56.71
N THR A 13 -9.18 -14.23 -56.93
CA THR A 13 -8.00 -14.52 -57.80
C THR A 13 -6.93 -13.39 -58.00
N MET A 14 -5.70 -13.83 -57.74
CA MET A 14 -4.42 -13.23 -58.22
C MET A 14 -4.29 -13.27 -59.74
N PRO A 15 -3.27 -12.55 -60.30
CA PRO A 15 -2.25 -13.30 -61.02
C PRO A 15 -0.80 -12.85 -60.74
N ASP A 16 0.08 -13.86 -60.78
CA ASP A 16 1.52 -13.81 -61.02
C ASP A 16 1.90 -13.04 -62.28
N ASN A 17 3.10 -12.46 -62.28
CA ASN A 17 3.94 -12.56 -63.48
C ASN A 17 5.44 -12.38 -63.16
N THR A 18 6.17 -13.26 -63.81
CA THR A 18 7.58 -13.63 -63.80
C THR A 18 8.53 -12.64 -64.53
N ALA A 19 9.76 -12.60 -64.04
CA ALA A 19 11.03 -12.63 -64.72
C ALA A 19 11.48 -11.52 -65.70
N ALA A 20 12.66 -10.95 -65.37
CA ALA A 20 13.80 -10.88 -66.36
C ALA A 20 15.12 -10.55 -65.62
N LYS A 21 16.11 -11.40 -65.82
CA LYS A 21 17.54 -11.20 -65.51
C LYS A 21 18.14 -10.18 -66.45
N LEU A 22 19.01 -9.30 -65.96
CA LEU A 22 20.14 -8.77 -66.74
C LEU A 22 21.34 -8.48 -65.82
N HIS A 23 22.52 -9.00 -66.27
CA HIS A 23 23.84 -8.87 -65.67
C HIS A 23 24.41 -7.46 -65.84
N GLY A 24 25.08 -6.94 -64.84
CA GLY A 24 25.97 -5.79 -64.95
C GLY A 24 26.95 -5.77 -63.76
N ARG A 25 28.20 -6.15 -64.00
CA ARG A 25 29.32 -5.94 -63.10
C ARG A 25 29.65 -4.45 -63.08
N HIS A 26 29.92 -3.85 -61.91
CA HIS A 26 31.07 -2.95 -61.73
C HIS A 26 31.25 -2.54 -60.26
N GLU A 27 32.47 -2.72 -59.79
CA GLU A 27 33.30 -1.93 -58.89
C GLU A 27 32.93 -1.71 -57.43
N CYS A 28 33.85 -2.23 -56.59
CA CYS A 28 34.06 -1.93 -55.20
C CYS A 28 34.35 -0.43 -54.96
N LEU A 29 33.54 0.21 -54.15
CA LEU A 29 33.94 1.43 -53.42
C LEU A 29 33.54 1.26 -51.95
N GLY A 30 34.55 1.35 -51.09
CA GLY A 30 34.44 1.14 -49.66
C GLY A 30 33.42 2.04 -49.01
N LYS A 31 32.43 1.44 -48.33
CA LYS A 31 31.54 2.15 -47.42
C LYS A 31 32.07 2.07 -46.01
N THR A 32 32.66 3.17 -45.55
CA THR A 32 32.88 3.45 -44.13
C THR A 32 31.60 3.23 -43.37
N GLN A 33 31.62 2.24 -42.48
CA GLN A 33 30.53 2.03 -41.49
C GLN A 33 30.52 3.19 -40.52
N ALA A 34 29.53 4.10 -40.66
CA ALA A 34 29.19 5.06 -39.64
C ALA A 34 28.64 4.29 -38.43
N THR A 35 29.44 4.18 -37.38
CA THR A 35 29.00 3.69 -36.07
C THR A 35 27.94 4.62 -35.54
N ARG A 36 26.67 4.15 -35.46
CA ARG A 36 25.62 4.83 -34.75
C ARG A 36 26.01 4.97 -33.27
N PRO A 37 26.00 6.18 -32.69
CA PRO A 37 26.24 6.32 -31.26
C PRO A 37 25.11 5.57 -30.51
N SER A 38 25.50 4.62 -29.69
CA SER A 38 24.58 3.96 -28.76
C SER A 38 23.99 5.03 -27.82
N GLN A 39 22.73 5.33 -27.98
CA GLN A 39 21.96 6.13 -27.01
C GLN A 39 21.83 5.30 -25.72
N THR A 40 22.86 5.33 -24.88
CA THR A 40 22.73 4.95 -23.48
C THR A 40 21.81 5.99 -22.83
N SER A 41 20.51 5.71 -22.78
CA SER A 41 19.57 6.48 -21.99
C SER A 41 20.05 6.41 -20.53
N ARG A 42 20.73 7.45 -20.07
CA ARG A 42 21.01 7.66 -18.64
C ARG A 42 19.67 7.64 -17.92
N LYS A 43 19.31 6.51 -17.31
CA LYS A 43 18.17 6.41 -16.40
C LYS A 43 18.38 7.48 -15.32
N LYS A 44 17.63 8.59 -15.41
CA LYS A 44 17.67 9.63 -14.38
C LYS A 44 17.49 8.96 -13.02
N ALA A 45 18.46 9.19 -12.12
CA ALA A 45 18.38 8.69 -10.76
C ALA A 45 17.05 9.16 -10.14
N TYR A 46 16.30 8.25 -9.57
CA TYR A 46 15.03 8.61 -8.93
C TYR A 46 15.31 9.48 -7.70
N LYS A 47 14.77 10.68 -7.71
CA LYS A 47 14.80 11.58 -6.56
C LYS A 47 13.59 11.28 -5.66
N HIS A 48 13.81 11.14 -4.36
CA HIS A 48 12.75 10.94 -3.37
C HIS A 48 11.71 12.08 -3.49
N ASN A 49 10.42 11.71 -3.57
CA ASN A 49 9.33 12.68 -3.69
C ASN A 49 8.65 12.88 -2.33
N VAL A 50 8.90 14.01 -1.70
CA VAL A 50 8.33 14.35 -0.37
C VAL A 50 6.81 14.45 -0.36
N LEU A 51 6.19 14.70 -1.53
CA LEU A 51 4.73 14.79 -1.67
C LEU A 51 4.06 13.42 -1.78
N ALA A 52 4.82 12.35 -2.09
CA ALA A 52 4.29 11.00 -1.98
C ALA A 52 4.24 10.61 -0.50
N GLN A 53 3.08 10.81 0.12
CA GLN A 53 2.83 10.64 1.56
C GLN A 53 1.44 10.04 1.81
N PRO A 54 1.14 9.57 3.03
CA PRO A 54 -0.17 9.04 3.38
C PRO A 54 -1.32 9.97 2.99
N PHE A 55 -2.26 9.46 2.20
CA PHE A 55 -3.44 10.19 1.72
C PHE A 55 -4.66 10.04 2.66
N LEU A 56 -4.62 9.08 3.58
CA LEU A 56 -5.63 8.83 4.62
C LEU A 56 -5.01 9.00 6.02
N LYS A 57 -5.86 9.29 7.00
CA LYS A 57 -5.54 9.05 8.41
C LYS A 57 -5.89 7.60 8.72
N TRP A 58 -4.96 6.85 9.30
CA TRP A 58 -5.18 5.44 9.61
C TRP A 58 -4.75 5.15 11.04
N ALA A 59 -5.52 4.31 11.74
CA ALA A 59 -5.20 3.89 13.09
C ALA A 59 -3.83 3.19 13.10
N GLY A 60 -3.02 3.44 14.14
CA GLY A 60 -1.66 2.89 14.21
C GLY A 60 -0.64 3.57 13.28
N GLY A 61 -0.97 4.72 12.68
CA GLY A 61 -0.06 5.40 11.74
C GLY A 61 1.32 5.68 12.30
N LYS A 62 2.37 5.22 11.62
CA LYS A 62 3.77 5.18 12.09
C LYS A 62 4.56 6.49 11.93
N ARG A 63 3.91 7.63 11.65
CA ARG A 63 4.63 8.90 11.43
C ARG A 63 5.59 9.27 12.55
N GLN A 64 5.20 9.05 13.80
CA GLN A 64 6.02 9.38 14.96
C GLN A 64 7.19 8.40 15.16
N LEU A 65 7.01 7.15 14.73
CA LEU A 65 8.04 6.11 14.83
C LEU A 65 8.96 6.06 13.61
N LEU A 66 8.68 6.81 12.54
CA LEU A 66 9.49 6.79 11.33
C LEU A 66 10.98 7.04 11.58
N PRO A 67 11.40 7.99 12.46
CA PRO A 67 12.81 8.16 12.78
C PRO A 67 13.43 6.87 13.33
N ALA A 68 12.83 6.28 14.35
CA ALA A 68 13.29 5.01 14.93
C ALA A 68 13.24 3.85 13.92
N ILE A 69 12.14 3.69 13.19
CA ILE A 69 12.04 2.63 12.17
C ILE A 69 13.18 2.74 11.14
N LYS A 70 13.54 3.96 10.72
CA LYS A 70 14.61 4.19 9.73
C LYS A 70 15.98 3.71 10.20
N GLU A 71 16.26 3.73 11.49
CA GLU A 71 17.51 3.21 12.08
C GLU A 71 17.62 1.69 11.92
N TYR A 72 16.47 1.02 11.81
CA TYR A 72 16.37 -0.44 11.65
C TYR A 72 16.13 -0.87 10.19
N VAL A 73 16.13 0.06 9.23
CA VAL A 73 16.08 -0.31 7.82
C VAL A 73 17.43 -0.92 7.41
N PRO A 74 17.46 -2.08 6.74
CA PRO A 74 18.70 -2.68 6.28
C PRO A 74 19.52 -1.74 5.39
N GLN A 75 20.85 -1.86 5.45
CA GLN A 75 21.75 -1.06 4.61
C GLN A 75 21.50 -1.29 3.12
N LYS A 76 21.23 -2.55 2.77
CA LYS A 76 20.90 -2.98 1.40
C LYS A 76 19.77 -4.01 1.46
N PHE A 77 18.79 -3.87 0.58
CA PHE A 77 17.77 -4.88 0.37
C PHE A 77 17.34 -4.91 -1.09
N GLY A 78 16.81 -6.04 -1.52
CA GLY A 78 16.27 -6.22 -2.87
C GLY A 78 14.84 -5.70 -3.00
N GLN A 79 13.88 -6.54 -2.66
CA GLN A 79 12.45 -6.21 -2.68
C GLN A 79 11.94 -5.90 -1.27
N TYR A 80 11.06 -4.92 -1.17
CA TYR A 80 10.39 -4.51 0.05
C TYR A 80 9.00 -5.15 0.14
N TYR A 81 8.59 -5.53 1.35
CA TYR A 81 7.26 -6.05 1.63
C TYR A 81 6.66 -5.34 2.83
N GLU A 82 5.41 -4.89 2.71
CA GLU A 82 4.62 -4.27 3.79
C GLU A 82 3.23 -4.93 3.83
N PRO A 83 3.08 -6.08 4.53
CA PRO A 83 1.86 -6.88 4.55
C PRO A 83 0.68 -6.25 5.31
N PHE A 84 0.93 -5.23 6.13
CA PHE A 84 -0.04 -4.42 6.85
C PHE A 84 0.20 -2.96 6.50
N VAL A 85 -0.09 -2.57 5.25
CA VAL A 85 0.36 -1.27 4.73
C VAL A 85 -0.36 -0.09 5.38
N GLY A 86 -1.62 -0.25 5.77
CA GLY A 86 -2.43 0.85 6.31
C GLY A 86 -2.35 2.09 5.41
N ALA A 87 -2.04 3.25 5.97
CA ALA A 87 -1.85 4.49 5.19
C ALA A 87 -0.49 4.58 4.47
N GLY A 88 0.40 3.60 4.57
CA GLY A 88 1.68 3.54 3.87
C GLY A 88 2.76 4.49 4.39
N ALA A 89 2.75 4.80 5.68
CA ALA A 89 3.72 5.74 6.25
C ALA A 89 5.18 5.30 6.03
N VAL A 90 5.49 4.00 6.20
CA VAL A 90 6.83 3.46 5.99
C VAL A 90 7.13 3.33 4.50
N LEU A 91 6.20 2.82 3.70
CA LEU A 91 6.32 2.74 2.24
C LEU A 91 6.71 4.08 1.62
N PHE A 92 5.94 5.15 1.89
CA PHE A 92 6.18 6.47 1.30
C PHE A 92 7.43 7.15 1.89
N SER A 93 7.80 6.83 3.13
CA SER A 93 9.03 7.33 3.72
C SER A 93 10.29 6.69 3.13
N LEU A 94 10.24 5.42 2.74
CA LEU A 94 11.37 4.69 2.15
C LEU A 94 11.39 4.77 0.63
N GLN A 95 10.24 4.79 -0.01
CA GLN A 95 10.05 4.75 -1.47
C GLN A 95 10.92 3.71 -2.17
N PRO A 96 10.86 2.44 -1.78
CA PRO A 96 11.71 1.40 -2.34
C PRO A 96 11.45 1.20 -3.85
N LYS A 97 12.45 0.65 -4.57
CA LYS A 97 12.36 0.45 -6.02
C LYS A 97 11.35 -0.63 -6.41
N LYS A 98 11.27 -1.69 -5.62
CA LYS A 98 10.36 -2.83 -5.80
C LYS A 98 9.66 -3.10 -4.51
N SER A 99 8.35 -3.17 -4.53
CA SER A 99 7.53 -3.37 -3.32
C SER A 99 6.36 -4.29 -3.58
N VAL A 100 5.98 -5.02 -2.54
CA VAL A 100 4.67 -5.65 -2.42
C VAL A 100 4.01 -5.06 -1.20
N ILE A 101 2.84 -4.46 -1.39
CA ILE A 101 2.02 -3.92 -0.29
C ILE A 101 0.72 -4.70 -0.21
N ASN A 102 0.22 -4.86 1.00
CA ASN A 102 -0.99 -5.61 1.27
C ASN A 102 -1.73 -5.04 2.49
N ASP A 103 -3.02 -5.24 2.48
CA ASP A 103 -3.88 -5.07 3.64
C ASP A 103 -5.09 -6.01 3.51
N THR A 104 -5.73 -6.36 4.63
CA THR A 104 -6.98 -7.12 4.62
C THR A 104 -8.19 -6.23 4.32
N ASN A 105 -8.04 -4.91 4.44
CA ASN A 105 -9.11 -3.95 4.20
C ASN A 105 -9.27 -3.69 2.69
N SER A 106 -10.32 -4.24 2.09
CA SER A 106 -10.61 -4.13 0.66
C SER A 106 -10.84 -2.69 0.20
N GLU A 107 -11.50 -1.86 1.01
CA GLU A 107 -11.76 -0.45 0.66
C GLU A 107 -10.46 0.37 0.68
N LEU A 108 -9.55 0.09 1.61
CA LEU A 108 -8.22 0.70 1.62
C LEU A 108 -7.40 0.30 0.39
N ILE A 109 -7.38 -0.99 0.08
CA ILE A 109 -6.67 -1.49 -1.11
C ILE A 109 -7.30 -0.95 -2.40
N ASN A 110 -8.63 -0.81 -2.45
CA ASN A 110 -9.31 -0.14 -3.55
C ASN A 110 -8.81 1.31 -3.71
N CYS A 111 -8.68 2.08 -2.61
CA CYS A 111 -8.12 3.43 -2.69
C CYS A 111 -6.71 3.44 -3.31
N TYR A 112 -5.83 2.51 -2.93
CA TYR A 112 -4.48 2.40 -3.52
C TYR A 112 -4.52 2.12 -5.02
N ARG A 113 -5.39 1.18 -5.46
CA ARG A 113 -5.56 0.81 -6.88
C ARG A 113 -6.10 1.99 -7.68
N VAL A 114 -7.14 2.66 -7.18
CA VAL A 114 -7.74 3.81 -7.85
C VAL A 114 -6.76 4.98 -7.95
N ILE A 115 -6.02 5.30 -6.87
CA ILE A 115 -4.99 6.34 -6.93
C ILE A 115 -3.90 5.97 -7.95
N LYS A 116 -3.54 4.70 -8.06
CA LYS A 116 -2.56 4.25 -9.04
C LYS A 116 -3.06 4.45 -10.47
N ASP A 117 -4.28 4.01 -10.77
CA ASP A 117 -4.76 3.82 -12.13
C ASP A 117 -5.65 4.98 -12.63
N ASN A 118 -6.44 5.62 -11.76
CA ASN A 118 -7.43 6.65 -12.08
C ASN A 118 -7.37 7.88 -11.15
N PRO A 119 -6.21 8.54 -10.95
CA PRO A 119 -6.06 9.61 -9.96
C PRO A 119 -6.90 10.86 -10.27
N GLU A 120 -7.09 11.21 -11.55
CA GLU A 120 -7.83 12.43 -11.92
C GLU A 120 -9.34 12.26 -11.69
N GLU A 121 -9.94 11.15 -12.11
CA GLU A 121 -11.34 10.85 -11.84
C GLU A 121 -11.63 10.80 -10.33
N LEU A 122 -10.71 10.21 -9.56
CA LEU A 122 -10.82 10.22 -8.09
C LEU A 122 -10.81 11.64 -7.53
N LEU A 123 -9.94 12.52 -8.05
CA LEU A 123 -9.88 13.93 -7.62
C LEU A 123 -11.16 14.68 -7.93
N GLU A 124 -11.75 14.47 -9.10
CA GLU A 124 -13.04 15.06 -9.50
C GLU A 124 -14.17 14.62 -8.54
N LEU A 125 -14.27 13.32 -8.24
CA LEU A 125 -15.27 12.80 -7.30
C LEU A 125 -15.05 13.33 -5.87
N CYS A 126 -13.81 13.40 -5.42
CA CYS A 126 -13.48 14.00 -4.12
C CYS A 126 -13.84 15.48 -4.06
N GLN A 127 -13.63 16.25 -5.15
CA GLN A 127 -14.01 17.63 -5.25
C GLN A 127 -15.52 17.82 -5.16
N GLN A 128 -16.31 17.00 -5.87
CA GLN A 128 -17.78 17.01 -5.77
C GLN A 128 -18.27 16.76 -4.34
N HIS A 129 -17.61 15.85 -3.60
CA HIS A 129 -17.93 15.62 -2.19
C HIS A 129 -17.51 16.80 -1.31
N GLN A 130 -16.40 17.46 -1.60
CA GLN A 130 -15.95 18.64 -0.87
C GLN A 130 -16.91 19.82 -1.02
N GLU A 131 -17.43 20.06 -2.22
CA GLU A 131 -18.41 21.12 -2.52
C GLU A 131 -19.74 20.91 -1.78
N LYS A 132 -20.14 19.64 -1.61
CA LYS A 132 -21.36 19.26 -0.87
C LYS A 132 -21.13 19.05 0.62
N ASN A 133 -19.90 19.35 1.13
CA ASN A 133 -19.55 19.00 2.51
C ASN A 133 -20.48 19.62 3.54
N SER A 134 -21.27 18.78 4.16
CA SER A 134 -22.19 19.09 5.25
C SER A 134 -22.39 17.86 6.12
N LYS A 135 -22.99 18.04 7.29
CA LYS A 135 -23.35 16.93 8.18
C LYS A 135 -24.35 15.98 7.50
N GLU A 136 -25.31 16.52 6.76
CA GLU A 136 -26.32 15.78 6.01
C GLU A 136 -25.68 14.94 4.91
N HIS A 137 -24.79 15.54 4.11
CA HIS A 137 -24.06 14.84 3.05
C HIS A 137 -23.15 13.74 3.63
N TYR A 138 -22.51 14.00 4.78
CA TYR A 138 -21.69 12.99 5.47
C TYR A 138 -22.52 11.76 5.83
N TYR A 139 -23.64 11.93 6.49
CA TYR A 139 -24.48 10.79 6.89
C TYR A 139 -25.13 10.11 5.70
N TRP A 140 -25.58 10.86 4.70
CA TRP A 140 -26.07 10.29 3.45
C TRP A 140 -25.01 9.39 2.78
N LEU A 141 -23.77 9.86 2.67
CA LEU A 141 -22.68 9.11 2.05
C LEU A 141 -22.23 7.93 2.93
N ARG A 142 -22.28 8.09 4.26
CA ARG A 142 -21.99 7.00 5.19
C ARG A 142 -22.97 5.84 5.03
N GLU A 143 -24.25 6.11 4.86
CA GLU A 143 -25.29 5.11 4.72
C GLU A 143 -25.27 4.35 3.37
N GLN A 144 -24.46 4.77 2.40
CA GLN A 144 -24.44 4.10 1.09
C GLN A 144 -23.99 2.63 1.17
N ASP A 145 -23.09 2.26 2.09
CA ASP A 145 -22.61 0.87 2.24
C ASP A 145 -23.63 -0.08 2.89
N ARG A 146 -24.84 0.44 3.23
CA ARG A 146 -25.97 -0.33 3.73
C ARG A 146 -26.96 -0.69 2.64
N LYS A 147 -26.80 -0.12 1.45
CA LYS A 147 -27.68 -0.34 0.32
C LYS A 147 -27.23 -1.55 -0.49
N ASP A 148 -28.20 -2.26 -1.05
CA ASP A 148 -27.95 -3.48 -1.84
C ASP A 148 -27.12 -3.19 -3.10
N ASP A 149 -27.32 -2.00 -3.70
CA ASP A 149 -26.61 -1.53 -4.89
C ASP A 149 -25.18 -0.99 -4.62
N PHE A 150 -24.72 -1.02 -3.37
CA PHE A 150 -23.39 -0.51 -3.05
C PHE A 150 -22.26 -1.27 -3.76
N LYS A 151 -22.46 -2.57 -3.98
CA LYS A 151 -21.50 -3.42 -4.69
C LYS A 151 -21.37 -3.07 -6.18
N ASP A 152 -22.39 -2.46 -6.74
CA ASP A 152 -22.44 -2.05 -8.14
C ASP A 152 -21.77 -0.67 -8.38
N LYS A 153 -21.43 0.04 -7.31
CA LYS A 153 -20.69 1.29 -7.40
C LYS A 153 -19.28 1.08 -7.95
N SER A 154 -18.85 2.02 -8.80
CA SER A 154 -17.52 1.97 -9.38
C SER A 154 -16.42 1.97 -8.30
N PRO A 155 -15.24 1.38 -8.55
CA PRO A 155 -14.11 1.47 -7.64
C PRO A 155 -13.75 2.91 -7.27
N GLN A 156 -13.90 3.85 -8.19
CA GLN A 156 -13.60 5.27 -8.01
C GLN A 156 -14.58 5.93 -7.05
N GLU A 157 -15.89 5.70 -7.20
CA GLU A 157 -16.92 6.21 -6.27
C GLU A 157 -16.71 5.68 -4.85
N ARG A 158 -16.39 4.39 -4.71
CA ARG A 158 -16.10 3.76 -3.42
C ARG A 158 -14.84 4.35 -2.79
N ALA A 159 -13.77 4.58 -3.56
CA ALA A 159 -12.54 5.20 -3.08
C ALA A 159 -12.78 6.65 -2.64
N ALA A 160 -13.48 7.46 -3.45
CA ALA A 160 -13.83 8.84 -3.11
C ALA A 160 -14.67 8.91 -1.83
N ARG A 161 -15.65 8.00 -1.68
CA ARG A 161 -16.45 7.85 -0.46
C ARG A 161 -15.56 7.62 0.76
N ILE A 162 -14.65 6.66 0.71
CA ILE A 162 -13.77 6.34 1.86
C ILE A 162 -12.86 7.51 2.19
N ILE A 163 -12.28 8.16 1.19
CA ILE A 163 -11.41 9.32 1.40
C ILE A 163 -12.21 10.47 2.05
N TYR A 164 -13.40 10.78 1.53
CA TYR A 164 -14.25 11.82 2.12
C TYR A 164 -14.62 11.50 3.57
N LEU A 165 -15.16 10.30 3.83
CA LEU A 165 -15.57 9.89 5.18
C LEU A 165 -14.39 9.95 6.15
N ASN A 166 -13.22 9.45 5.76
CA ASN A 166 -12.02 9.47 6.61
C ASN A 166 -11.53 10.90 6.92
N LYS A 167 -11.63 11.81 5.96
CA LYS A 167 -11.20 13.22 6.14
C LYS A 167 -12.18 14.05 6.97
N THR A 168 -13.46 13.66 7.00
CA THR A 168 -14.54 14.42 7.63
C THR A 168 -15.11 13.76 8.89
N CYS A 169 -14.76 12.50 9.17
CA CYS A 169 -15.20 11.81 10.39
C CYS A 169 -14.42 12.24 11.64
N PHE A 170 -14.97 11.93 12.79
CA PHE A 170 -14.34 12.19 14.09
C PHE A 170 -12.93 11.57 14.17
N ASN A 171 -11.93 12.42 14.39
CA ASN A 171 -10.50 12.10 14.49
C ASN A 171 -9.89 11.36 13.27
N GLY A 172 -10.58 11.30 12.12
CA GLY A 172 -10.09 10.57 10.96
C GLY A 172 -9.98 9.06 11.21
N LEU A 173 -10.87 8.51 12.03
CA LEU A 173 -10.88 7.09 12.33
C LEU A 173 -11.44 6.29 11.15
N PHE A 174 -10.98 5.07 10.99
CA PHE A 174 -11.67 4.06 10.20
C PHE A 174 -12.19 3.00 11.16
N ARG A 175 -13.50 2.82 11.20
CA ARG A 175 -14.16 1.82 12.02
C ARG A 175 -15.43 1.34 11.32
N VAL A 176 -15.67 0.04 11.39
CA VAL A 176 -16.88 -0.60 10.88
C VAL A 176 -17.65 -1.28 12.02
N ASN A 177 -18.94 -1.52 11.83
CA ASN A 177 -19.75 -2.37 12.71
C ASN A 177 -19.53 -3.85 12.38
N SER A 178 -20.26 -4.74 13.08
CA SER A 178 -20.20 -6.21 12.87
C SER A 178 -20.60 -6.64 11.44
N SER A 179 -21.37 -5.81 10.74
CA SER A 179 -21.75 -6.05 9.34
C SER A 179 -20.74 -5.48 8.34
N GLY A 180 -19.57 -4.99 8.79
CA GLY A 180 -18.54 -4.40 7.93
C GLY A 180 -18.84 -2.99 7.41
N GLN A 181 -19.88 -2.32 7.94
CA GLN A 181 -20.33 -1.00 7.49
C GLN A 181 -19.67 0.11 8.30
N PHE A 182 -19.26 1.19 7.61
CA PHE A 182 -18.59 2.33 8.22
C PHE A 182 -19.49 3.03 9.27
N ASN A 183 -18.99 3.23 10.49
CA ASN A 183 -19.84 3.68 11.62
C ASN A 183 -19.23 4.82 12.46
N VAL A 184 -18.23 5.54 11.97
CA VAL A 184 -17.68 6.70 12.68
C VAL A 184 -18.64 7.90 12.56
N PRO A 185 -18.82 8.72 13.62
CA PRO A 185 -19.63 9.93 13.54
C PRO A 185 -18.92 11.06 12.79
N TYR A 186 -19.67 12.07 12.35
CA TYR A 186 -19.13 13.28 11.74
C TYR A 186 -18.20 14.05 12.67
N GLY A 187 -17.10 14.57 12.13
CA GLY A 187 -16.02 15.22 12.90
C GLY A 187 -16.16 16.73 13.04
N ASN A 188 -17.13 17.34 12.36
CA ASN A 188 -17.44 18.78 12.43
C ASN A 188 -16.22 19.70 12.15
N TYR A 189 -15.45 19.38 11.11
CA TYR A 189 -14.33 20.23 10.66
C TYR A 189 -14.85 21.38 9.80
N ALA A 190 -14.35 22.60 10.05
CA ALA A 190 -14.80 23.81 9.34
C ALA A 190 -14.47 23.78 7.84
N ASN A 191 -13.23 23.42 7.48
CA ASN A 191 -12.77 23.38 6.10
C ASN A 191 -11.85 22.17 5.86
N PRO A 192 -12.40 20.94 5.80
CA PRO A 192 -11.58 19.76 5.57
C PRO A 192 -11.07 19.72 4.14
N VAL A 193 -9.77 19.52 3.95
CA VAL A 193 -9.21 19.18 2.64
C VAL A 193 -9.43 17.68 2.42
N ILE A 194 -10.31 17.33 1.50
CA ILE A 194 -10.70 15.93 1.24
C ILE A 194 -9.57 15.20 0.52
N ALA A 195 -9.13 15.72 -0.62
CA ALA A 195 -8.01 15.18 -1.35
C ALA A 195 -7.09 16.32 -1.82
N ASP A 196 -5.81 16.25 -1.44
CA ASP A 196 -4.79 17.16 -1.96
C ASP A 196 -4.31 16.65 -3.32
N PRO A 197 -4.55 17.39 -4.44
CA PRO A 197 -4.18 16.93 -5.78
C PRO A 197 -2.67 16.66 -5.92
N ALA A 198 -1.82 17.47 -5.26
CA ALA A 198 -0.38 17.29 -5.31
C ALA A 198 0.05 15.98 -4.64
N VAL A 199 -0.58 15.62 -3.51
CA VAL A 199 -0.35 14.35 -2.82
C VAL A 199 -0.85 13.18 -3.66
N ILE A 200 -2.10 13.21 -4.14
CA ILE A 200 -2.71 12.11 -4.91
C ILE A 200 -1.89 11.83 -6.18
N ARG A 201 -1.56 12.86 -6.97
CA ARG A 201 -0.72 12.71 -8.17
C ARG A 201 0.69 12.20 -7.86
N SER A 202 1.28 12.65 -6.75
CA SER A 202 2.60 12.19 -6.32
C SER A 202 2.59 10.72 -5.87
N VAL A 203 1.55 10.29 -5.17
CA VAL A 203 1.34 8.89 -4.80
C VAL A 203 1.12 8.04 -6.05
N SER A 204 0.24 8.46 -6.97
CA SER A 204 0.04 7.79 -8.26
C SER A 204 1.34 7.64 -9.03
N ALA A 205 2.11 8.75 -9.16
CA ALA A 205 3.40 8.72 -9.84
C ALA A 205 4.40 7.76 -9.20
N TYR A 206 4.44 7.67 -7.86
CA TYR A 206 5.28 6.70 -7.16
C TYR A 206 4.83 5.27 -7.44
N LEU A 207 3.54 4.97 -7.28
CA LEU A 207 2.98 3.62 -7.47
C LEU A 207 3.18 3.10 -8.89
N ASN A 208 3.15 3.99 -9.91
CA ASN A 208 3.33 3.64 -11.33
C ASN A 208 4.80 3.59 -11.77
N ARG A 209 5.65 4.50 -11.30
CA ARG A 209 7.07 4.55 -11.69
C ARG A 209 7.94 3.51 -11.01
N ARG A 210 7.43 2.89 -9.96
CA ARG A 210 8.07 1.83 -9.20
C ARG A 210 7.32 0.54 -9.42
N ASP A 211 8.02 -0.55 -9.32
CA ASP A 211 7.43 -1.89 -9.36
C ASP A 211 6.72 -2.14 -8.01
N VAL A 212 5.54 -1.48 -7.83
CA VAL A 212 4.71 -1.63 -6.64
C VAL A 212 3.54 -2.55 -6.97
N LYS A 213 3.58 -3.75 -6.41
CA LYS A 213 2.50 -4.72 -6.46
C LYS A 213 1.55 -4.48 -5.29
N ILE A 214 0.27 -4.25 -5.59
CA ILE A 214 -0.79 -4.05 -4.61
C ILE A 214 -1.63 -5.32 -4.56
N ILE A 215 -1.66 -5.97 -3.42
CA ILE A 215 -2.45 -7.19 -3.20
C ILE A 215 -3.39 -6.97 -2.01
N GLU A 216 -4.34 -7.87 -1.85
CA GLU A 216 -5.36 -7.85 -0.80
C GLU A 216 -5.44 -9.20 -0.14
N GLY A 217 -5.55 -9.22 1.19
CA GLY A 217 -5.83 -10.42 1.95
C GLY A 217 -4.79 -10.77 3.00
N ASP A 218 -4.55 -12.05 3.18
CA ASP A 218 -3.72 -12.60 4.25
C ASP A 218 -2.25 -12.18 4.15
N PHE A 219 -1.65 -11.77 5.28
CA PHE A 219 -0.28 -11.30 5.37
C PHE A 219 0.76 -12.34 4.94
N ALA A 220 0.50 -13.64 5.17
CA ALA A 220 1.44 -14.69 4.77
C ALA A 220 1.49 -14.86 3.25
N LYS A 221 0.35 -14.68 2.56
CA LYS A 221 0.30 -14.68 1.09
C LYS A 221 1.09 -13.50 0.51
N ALA A 222 1.07 -12.36 1.20
CA ALA A 222 1.79 -11.16 0.77
C ALA A 222 3.30 -11.39 0.63
N VAL A 223 3.90 -12.21 1.51
CA VAL A 223 5.33 -12.47 1.55
C VAL A 223 5.74 -13.81 0.93
N ALA A 224 4.81 -14.53 0.32
CA ALA A 224 5.07 -15.88 -0.25
C ALA A 224 6.23 -15.86 -1.26
N THR A 225 6.40 -14.78 -2.00
CA THR A 225 7.46 -14.60 -3.00
C THR A 225 8.75 -14.00 -2.45
N ALA A 226 8.83 -13.71 -1.14
CA ALA A 226 10.02 -13.14 -0.53
C ALA A 226 11.20 -14.11 -0.58
N ARG A 227 12.38 -13.60 -0.97
CA ARG A 227 13.63 -14.35 -1.14
C ARG A 227 14.74 -13.72 -0.32
N LYS A 228 15.86 -14.42 -0.21
CA LYS A 228 17.08 -13.92 0.45
C LYS A 228 17.37 -12.46 0.07
N GLY A 229 17.61 -11.62 1.09
CA GLY A 229 17.87 -10.20 0.93
C GLY A 229 16.62 -9.33 0.71
N ALA A 230 15.40 -9.89 0.79
CA ALA A 230 14.19 -9.10 0.88
C ALA A 230 14.08 -8.43 2.25
N PHE A 231 13.54 -7.22 2.32
CA PHE A 231 13.20 -6.53 3.57
C PHE A 231 11.69 -6.56 3.77
N ILE A 232 11.24 -7.11 4.90
CA ILE A 232 9.85 -7.22 5.26
C ILE A 232 9.61 -6.39 6.52
N TYR A 233 8.68 -5.44 6.44
CA TYR A 233 8.19 -4.68 7.59
C TYR A 233 6.77 -5.12 7.92
N PHE A 234 6.59 -5.68 9.11
CA PHE A 234 5.29 -6.06 9.67
C PHE A 234 4.83 -5.03 10.70
N ASP A 235 3.63 -4.51 10.50
CA ASP A 235 2.92 -3.63 11.42
C ASP A 235 1.52 -4.19 11.72
N PRO A 236 1.45 -5.36 12.39
CA PRO A 236 0.19 -6.03 12.67
C PRO A 236 -0.66 -5.21 13.65
N PRO A 237 -1.96 -5.52 13.80
CA PRO A 237 -2.71 -5.09 14.96
C PRO A 237 -1.97 -5.47 16.24
N TYR A 238 -1.74 -4.46 17.11
CA TYR A 238 -0.93 -4.65 18.32
C TYR A 238 -1.64 -5.49 19.37
N HIS A 239 -0.87 -6.36 20.01
CA HIS A 239 -1.36 -7.09 21.17
C HIS A 239 -1.69 -6.11 22.32
N PRO A 240 -2.84 -6.26 23.01
CA PRO A 240 -3.20 -5.42 24.16
C PRO A 240 -2.16 -5.48 25.29
N ILE A 241 -1.88 -4.35 25.93
CA ILE A 241 -0.94 -4.30 27.07
C ILE A 241 -1.63 -4.75 28.37
N SER A 242 -2.97 -4.65 28.45
CA SER A 242 -3.76 -5.03 29.62
C SER A 242 -5.12 -5.55 29.19
N ASP A 243 -5.76 -6.38 30.04
CA ASP A 243 -7.09 -6.95 29.80
C ASP A 243 -8.17 -5.88 29.61
N THR A 244 -8.03 -4.72 30.25
CA THR A 244 -8.94 -3.57 30.06
C THR A 244 -8.76 -2.90 28.70
N SER A 245 -7.65 -3.10 28.01
CA SER A 245 -7.42 -2.61 26.65
C SER A 245 -7.91 -3.55 25.56
N SER A 246 -8.22 -4.80 25.91
CA SER A 246 -8.80 -5.79 24.99
C SER A 246 -10.24 -5.46 24.56
N PHE A 247 -10.97 -4.67 25.34
CA PHE A 247 -12.32 -4.17 24.99
C PHE A 247 -12.36 -3.11 23.89
N THR A 248 -11.22 -2.56 23.47
CA THR A 248 -11.16 -1.54 22.41
C THR A 248 -10.95 -2.16 21.02
N GLY A 249 -11.94 -2.90 20.51
CA GLY A 249 -12.15 -3.11 19.06
C GLY A 249 -11.08 -3.92 18.28
N TYR A 250 -9.92 -4.23 18.86
CA TYR A 250 -8.84 -4.95 18.15
C TYR A 250 -9.02 -6.48 18.16
N SER A 251 -9.64 -7.03 19.19
CA SER A 251 -10.04 -8.45 19.20
C SER A 251 -11.21 -8.74 18.25
N VAL A 252 -11.98 -7.72 17.88
CA VAL A 252 -13.10 -7.85 16.94
C VAL A 252 -12.63 -8.11 15.50
N ASN A 253 -11.37 -7.78 15.18
CA ASN A 253 -10.81 -7.98 13.83
C ASN A 253 -10.05 -9.31 13.67
N GLY A 254 -10.13 -10.22 14.64
CA GLY A 254 -9.58 -11.58 14.48
C GLY A 254 -8.05 -11.68 14.52
N PHE A 255 -7.31 -10.65 14.99
CA PHE A 255 -5.86 -10.72 15.15
C PHE A 255 -5.48 -10.85 16.63
N GLY A 256 -5.73 -12.04 17.20
CA GLY A 256 -5.44 -12.39 18.58
C GLY A 256 -4.06 -13.03 18.76
N GLU A 257 -3.88 -13.75 19.89
CA GLU A 257 -2.63 -14.45 20.21
C GLU A 257 -2.25 -15.49 19.16
N GLU A 258 -3.20 -16.24 18.66
CA GLU A 258 -2.99 -17.24 17.60
C GLU A 258 -2.38 -16.61 16.33
N GLU A 259 -2.89 -15.44 15.91
CA GLU A 259 -2.38 -14.73 14.76
C GLU A 259 -0.98 -14.12 15.04
N GLN A 260 -0.70 -13.69 16.28
CA GLN A 260 0.64 -13.24 16.69
C GLN A 260 1.64 -14.40 16.64
N ILE A 261 1.27 -15.60 17.12
CA ILE A 261 2.09 -16.82 17.04
C ILE A 261 2.33 -17.18 15.57
N ARG A 262 1.29 -17.19 14.75
CA ARG A 262 1.37 -17.47 13.32
C ARG A 262 2.30 -16.48 12.59
N LEU A 263 2.24 -15.20 12.98
CA LEU A 263 3.16 -14.17 12.45
C LEU A 263 4.61 -14.47 12.84
N LYS A 264 4.87 -14.85 14.12
CA LYS A 264 6.21 -15.23 14.58
C LYS A 264 6.76 -16.43 13.81
N GLU A 265 5.95 -17.47 13.61
CA GLU A 265 6.36 -18.64 12.81
C GLU A 265 6.70 -18.25 11.37
N LEU A 266 5.94 -17.31 10.79
CA LEU A 266 6.25 -16.77 9.47
C LEU A 266 7.57 -16.00 9.46
N CYS A 267 7.82 -15.18 10.49
CA CYS A 267 9.09 -14.47 10.66
C CYS A 267 10.27 -15.45 10.74
N ASP A 268 10.12 -16.59 11.44
CA ASP A 268 11.14 -17.63 11.51
C ASP A 268 11.41 -18.27 10.14
N LYS A 269 10.36 -18.60 9.39
CA LYS A 269 10.47 -19.13 8.03
C LYS A 269 11.18 -18.16 7.10
N LEU A 270 10.86 -16.85 7.20
CA LEU A 270 11.51 -15.79 6.42
C LEU A 270 12.96 -15.59 6.82
N THR A 271 13.28 -15.66 8.12
CA THR A 271 14.65 -15.59 8.66
C THR A 271 15.50 -16.74 8.12
N LYS A 272 15.00 -17.98 8.18
CA LYS A 272 15.67 -19.15 7.58
C LYS A 272 15.88 -19.03 6.08
N ARG A 273 14.98 -18.31 5.39
CA ARG A 273 15.10 -17.99 3.96
C ARG A 273 16.13 -16.89 3.65
N GLY A 274 16.69 -16.25 4.68
CA GLY A 274 17.65 -15.15 4.56
C GLY A 274 17.02 -13.81 4.24
N CYS A 275 15.76 -13.62 4.61
CA CYS A 275 15.09 -12.34 4.56
C CYS A 275 15.43 -11.50 5.80
N GLN A 276 15.29 -10.19 5.66
CA GLN A 276 15.48 -9.19 6.71
C GLN A 276 14.10 -8.79 7.23
N VAL A 277 13.80 -9.08 8.48
CA VAL A 277 12.47 -8.90 9.08
C VAL A 277 12.51 -7.86 10.18
N LEU A 278 11.60 -6.89 10.12
CA LEU A 278 11.33 -5.91 11.16
C LEU A 278 9.84 -5.95 11.51
N VAL A 279 9.53 -6.11 12.79
CA VAL A 279 8.16 -6.12 13.31
C VAL A 279 8.00 -4.98 14.30
N SER A 280 6.91 -4.21 14.22
CA SER A 280 6.48 -3.32 15.28
C SER A 280 5.32 -3.94 16.06
N ASN A 281 5.33 -3.78 17.39
CA ASN A 281 4.25 -4.26 18.26
C ASN A 281 4.21 -3.48 19.59
N SER A 282 3.24 -3.79 20.43
CA SER A 282 3.16 -3.26 21.80
C SER A 282 4.25 -3.87 22.69
N SER A 283 4.51 -3.22 23.83
CA SER A 283 5.43 -3.73 24.88
C SER A 283 4.80 -4.78 25.81
N ALA A 284 3.74 -5.47 25.36
CA ALA A 284 3.09 -6.52 26.13
C ALA A 284 4.07 -7.68 26.44
N THR A 285 3.95 -8.26 27.64
CA THR A 285 4.78 -9.39 28.10
C THR A 285 4.72 -10.55 27.13
N PHE A 286 3.52 -10.91 26.69
CA PHE A 286 3.31 -11.96 25.69
C PHE A 286 4.17 -11.76 24.42
N ILE A 287 4.26 -10.54 23.87
CA ILE A 287 5.08 -10.25 22.69
C ILE A 287 6.57 -10.35 23.01
N LYS A 288 7.02 -9.89 24.17
CA LYS A 288 8.42 -10.01 24.59
C LYS A 288 8.82 -11.49 24.74
N GLU A 289 7.97 -12.30 25.34
CA GLU A 289 8.19 -13.76 25.49
C GLU A 289 8.19 -14.46 24.15
N LEU A 290 7.23 -14.13 23.28
CA LEU A 290 7.10 -14.75 21.94
C LEU A 290 8.35 -14.53 21.07
N TYR A 291 9.05 -13.38 21.21
CA TYR A 291 10.25 -13.06 20.45
C TYR A 291 11.55 -13.13 21.29
N SER A 292 11.54 -13.78 22.44
CA SER A 292 12.72 -13.93 23.32
C SER A 292 13.83 -14.85 22.77
N ASP A 293 13.62 -15.43 21.61
CA ASP A 293 14.53 -16.28 20.82
C ASP A 293 15.81 -15.51 20.43
N PRO A 294 17.02 -16.11 20.53
CA PRO A 294 18.31 -15.43 20.23
C PRO A 294 18.44 -14.98 18.77
N ASN A 295 17.60 -15.44 17.86
CA ASN A 295 17.59 -14.95 16.47
C ASN A 295 17.01 -13.54 16.32
N TYR A 296 16.35 -13.03 17.37
CA TYR A 296 15.73 -11.71 17.36
C TYR A 296 16.39 -10.76 18.34
N GLU A 297 16.30 -9.48 18.05
CA GLU A 297 16.62 -8.37 18.94
C GLU A 297 15.36 -7.55 19.15
N ILE A 298 15.00 -7.32 20.41
CA ILE A 298 13.84 -6.54 20.82
C ILE A 298 14.33 -5.18 21.30
N VAL A 299 13.84 -4.11 20.69
CA VAL A 299 14.21 -2.74 21.03
C VAL A 299 12.96 -1.98 21.46
N GLU A 300 13.00 -1.38 22.63
CA GLU A 300 11.92 -0.50 23.11
C GLU A 300 12.13 0.92 22.59
N VAL A 301 11.10 1.47 21.93
CA VAL A 301 11.07 2.84 21.42
C VAL A 301 9.95 3.63 22.07
N LYS A 302 10.21 4.89 22.40
CA LYS A 302 9.20 5.76 23.01
C LYS A 302 8.30 6.35 21.92
N ALA A 303 7.01 6.05 21.99
CA ALA A 303 5.99 6.64 21.14
C ALA A 303 5.06 7.54 21.97
N SER A 304 4.56 8.62 21.39
CA SER A 304 3.53 9.44 22.02
C SER A 304 2.15 9.08 21.46
N ARG A 305 1.20 8.71 22.33
CA ARG A 305 -0.21 8.55 21.94
C ARG A 305 -0.86 9.92 21.79
N ALA A 306 -1.05 10.37 20.56
CA ALA A 306 -1.82 11.59 20.25
C ALA A 306 -3.35 11.37 20.30
N ILE A 307 -3.82 10.13 20.18
CA ILE A 307 -5.24 9.79 20.09
C ILE A 307 -5.64 8.91 21.28
N ASN A 308 -6.23 9.52 22.31
CA ASN A 308 -7.01 8.82 23.31
C ASN A 308 -8.25 9.68 23.64
N ALA A 309 -9.41 9.04 23.77
CA ALA A 309 -10.66 9.70 24.14
C ALA A 309 -10.55 10.39 25.53
N VAL A 310 -9.70 9.88 26.42
CA VAL A 310 -9.46 10.45 27.75
C VAL A 310 -8.11 11.17 27.75
N ALA A 311 -8.12 12.48 27.95
CA ALA A 311 -6.92 13.33 27.89
C ALA A 311 -5.82 12.91 28.90
N SER A 312 -6.18 12.45 30.09
CA SER A 312 -5.25 11.95 31.13
C SER A 312 -4.55 10.63 30.76
N LYS A 313 -5.05 9.90 29.76
CA LYS A 313 -4.43 8.66 29.22
C LYS A 313 -3.57 8.93 27.97
N ARG A 314 -3.29 10.20 27.64
CA ARG A 314 -2.32 10.60 26.62
C ARG A 314 -0.94 10.62 27.25
N GLY A 315 -0.15 9.58 27.07
CA GLY A 315 1.17 9.43 27.66
C GLY A 315 2.16 8.81 26.65
N ARG A 316 3.44 8.82 27.02
CA ARG A 316 4.45 8.07 26.30
C ARG A 316 4.20 6.58 26.53
N ILE A 317 4.19 5.82 25.44
CA ILE A 317 4.04 4.38 25.46
C ILE A 317 5.31 3.81 24.85
N ASN A 318 5.79 2.73 25.45
CA ASN A 318 6.84 1.95 24.83
C ASN A 318 6.21 1.06 23.74
N GLU A 319 6.71 1.19 22.54
CA GLU A 319 6.45 0.27 21.45
C GLU A 319 7.70 -0.58 21.21
N LEU A 320 7.55 -1.75 20.64
CA LEU A 320 8.66 -2.63 20.32
C LEU A 320 8.97 -2.55 18.84
N LEU A 321 10.25 -2.47 18.51
CA LEU A 321 10.81 -2.82 17.21
C LEU A 321 11.60 -4.12 17.38
N ILE A 322 11.22 -5.15 16.63
CA ILE A 322 11.78 -6.51 16.75
C ILE A 322 12.37 -6.88 15.39
N HIS A 323 13.65 -7.23 15.36
CA HIS A 323 14.31 -7.59 14.10
C HIS A 323 15.20 -8.83 14.21
N ASN A 324 15.40 -9.54 13.10
CA ASN A 324 16.16 -10.77 13.03
C ASN A 324 17.67 -10.57 12.78
N ARG A 325 18.31 -9.60 13.47
CA ARG A 325 19.76 -9.37 13.57
C ARG A 325 20.49 -9.27 12.20
N TYR A 326 19.94 -8.52 11.26
CA TYR A 326 20.61 -8.18 10.00
C TYR A 326 21.46 -6.90 10.10
N ASP A 327 22.34 -6.66 9.14
CA ASP A 327 23.13 -5.42 9.06
C ASP A 327 22.25 -4.20 8.80
N ARG A 328 22.35 -3.20 9.67
CA ARG A 328 21.57 -1.96 9.64
C ARG A 328 22.37 -0.80 9.04
N LYS A 329 21.66 0.22 8.57
CA LYS A 329 22.28 1.51 8.26
C LYS A 329 22.82 2.12 9.54
N GLN A 330 24.13 2.37 9.61
CA GLN A 330 24.65 3.24 10.67
C GLN A 330 24.14 4.66 10.39
N VAL A 331 23.36 5.20 11.30
CA VAL A 331 23.06 6.63 11.31
C VAL A 331 24.37 7.32 11.68
N LYS A 332 24.95 8.07 10.76
CA LYS A 332 26.04 8.99 11.11
C LYS A 332 25.41 10.08 11.97
N GLU A 333 25.84 10.16 13.21
CA GLU A 333 25.59 11.28 14.11
C GLU A 333 25.97 12.62 13.48
#